data_e7f9ae016d88889f42281aebc807ce36
#
_entry.id   e7f9ae016d88889f42281aebc807ce36
#
_cell.length_a   1.000
_cell.length_b   1.000
_cell.length_c   1.000
_cell.angle_alpha   90.00
_cell.angle_beta   90.00
_cell.angle_gamma   90.00
#
_symmetry.space_group_name_H-M   'P 1'
#
loop_
_entity.id
_entity.type
_entity.pdbx_description
1 polymer ?
#
loop_
_entity_poly.entity_id
_entity_poly.type
_entity_poly.pdbx_seq_one_letter_code
_entity_poly.pdbx_strand_id
1 'polypeptide(L)'
;MAILPITLPNGMKAHYLREEEVPILYKQVQEYVRNGIELFPGDTLFDVGANIGLFSLWSYEQCQRDLNIYAFEPIPVIFDVLKRNAQLLDPATMKVFSCGLAQEPKTVIFGYYPNATALSTAYPDAWKQTRAIIQQAIDTARSNPSDDEPSYIRRLRRLPPVIRPFLIRHKLNQAFQVKLVSCPMRTISNIIREYQVQRIDLLKIDVERSEFDVLLGIEPQDWHKIKQMVIEVHNEEQRVDQVTALLRQYGLSEITIEQEPSFKDSDIFNVYASRKF
;
A
#
# COMPACT_ATOMS: atom_id res chain seq x y z
N MET A 1 19.26 -8.29 0.61
CA MET A 1 19.49 -6.83 0.69
C MET A 1 19.77 -6.45 2.13
N ALA A 2 20.59 -5.43 2.37
CA ALA A 2 20.79 -4.91 3.73
C ALA A 2 19.60 -4.02 4.11
N ILE A 3 19.11 -4.17 5.33
CA ILE A 3 18.12 -3.27 5.93
C ILE A 3 18.89 -2.11 6.55
N LEU A 4 18.65 -0.90 6.08
CA LEU A 4 19.37 0.30 6.48
C LEU A 4 18.44 1.30 7.19
N PRO A 5 18.94 2.12 8.13
CA PRO A 5 18.16 3.14 8.81
C PRO A 5 18.08 4.43 7.98
N ILE A 6 16.98 5.16 8.15
CA ILE A 6 16.76 6.52 7.61
C ILE A 6 16.03 7.37 8.65
N THR A 7 16.16 8.69 8.54
CA THR A 7 15.32 9.64 9.28
C THR A 7 14.29 10.22 8.33
N LEU A 8 13.01 10.06 8.65
CA LEU A 8 11.87 10.57 7.88
C LEU A 8 11.75 12.10 8.04
N PRO A 9 11.00 12.78 7.14
CA PRO A 9 10.83 14.25 7.21
C PRO A 9 10.24 14.76 8.53
N ASN A 10 9.44 13.96 9.23
CA ASN A 10 8.89 14.27 10.56
C ASN A 10 9.86 13.98 11.72
N GLY A 11 11.11 13.60 11.45
CA GLY A 11 12.12 13.28 12.44
C GLY A 11 12.10 11.84 12.98
N MET A 12 11.11 11.03 12.62
CA MET A 12 11.09 9.62 13.00
C MET A 12 12.20 8.83 12.31
N LYS A 13 12.73 7.84 13.02
CA LYS A 13 13.61 6.83 12.42
C LYS A 13 12.76 5.73 11.78
N ALA A 14 13.22 5.23 10.64
CA ALA A 14 12.68 4.07 9.97
C ALA A 14 13.80 3.23 9.37
N HIS A 15 13.50 1.99 9.01
CA HIS A 15 14.38 1.13 8.23
C HIS A 15 13.76 0.94 6.84
N TYR A 16 14.62 0.69 5.85
CA TYR A 16 14.21 0.51 4.46
C TYR A 16 15.03 -0.57 3.74
N LEU A 17 14.51 -1.03 2.60
CA LEU A 17 15.22 -1.85 1.61
C LEU A 17 15.75 -1.01 0.46
N ARG A 18 14.98 -0.01 0.05
CA ARG A 18 15.20 0.86 -1.10
C ARG A 18 15.04 2.31 -0.68
N GLU A 19 16.13 3.07 -0.64
CA GLU A 19 16.11 4.47 -0.22
C GLU A 19 15.26 5.35 -1.15
N GLU A 20 15.33 5.08 -2.43
CA GLU A 20 14.61 5.81 -3.47
C GLU A 20 13.07 5.68 -3.38
N GLU A 21 12.55 4.63 -2.73
CA GLU A 21 11.11 4.43 -2.52
C GLU A 21 10.59 5.21 -1.32
N VAL A 22 11.41 5.46 -0.30
CA VAL A 22 10.97 6.07 0.96
C VAL A 22 10.28 7.42 0.78
N PRO A 23 10.81 8.39 -0.01
CA PRO A 23 10.14 9.67 -0.20
C PRO A 23 8.78 9.56 -0.89
N ILE A 24 8.65 8.61 -1.83
CA ILE A 24 7.41 8.38 -2.58
C ILE A 24 6.36 7.79 -1.64
N LEU A 25 6.69 6.70 -0.95
CA LEU A 25 5.82 6.05 0.01
C LEU A 25 5.43 6.98 1.16
N TYR A 26 6.38 7.78 1.67
CA TYR A 26 6.12 8.73 2.76
C TYR A 26 5.14 9.84 2.34
N LYS A 27 5.16 10.26 1.09
CA LYS A 27 4.15 11.19 0.54
C LYS A 27 2.79 10.50 0.40
N GLN A 28 2.76 9.29 -0.14
CA GLN A 28 1.54 8.52 -0.37
C GLN A 28 0.77 8.23 0.93
N VAL A 29 1.47 7.83 1.99
CA VAL A 29 0.79 7.47 3.26
C VAL A 29 0.03 8.63 3.90
N GLN A 30 0.37 9.88 3.60
CA GLN A 30 -0.33 11.05 4.11
C GLN A 30 -1.69 11.27 3.41
N GLU A 31 -1.89 10.67 2.24
CA GLU A 31 -3.12 10.75 1.48
C GLU A 31 -4.24 9.87 2.07
N TYR A 32 -3.90 8.88 2.90
CA TYR A 32 -4.90 7.98 3.47
C TYR A 32 -5.75 8.59 4.58
N VAL A 33 -5.27 9.64 5.26
CA VAL A 33 -6.01 10.30 6.36
C VAL A 33 -6.47 11.68 5.89
N ARG A 34 -7.52 11.67 5.08
CA ARG A 34 -8.21 12.85 4.54
C ARG A 34 -9.66 12.50 4.18
N ASN A 35 -10.41 13.42 3.60
CA ASN A 35 -11.80 13.20 3.16
C ASN A 35 -12.74 12.68 4.26
N GLY A 36 -12.57 13.18 5.48
CA GLY A 36 -13.37 12.75 6.63
C GLY A 36 -12.84 11.53 7.37
N ILE A 37 -11.71 10.95 6.93
CA ILE A 37 -10.99 9.92 7.69
C ILE A 37 -10.13 10.60 8.74
N GLU A 38 -10.31 10.21 9.99
CA GLU A 38 -9.61 10.79 11.14
C GLU A 38 -9.08 9.68 12.06
N LEU A 39 -7.93 9.92 12.68
CA LEU A 39 -7.34 9.07 13.70
C LEU A 39 -7.05 9.90 14.95
N PHE A 40 -7.36 9.32 16.10
CA PHE A 40 -7.18 9.95 17.41
C PHE A 40 -6.32 9.06 18.33
N PRO A 41 -5.68 9.65 19.36
CA PRO A 41 -5.02 8.87 20.40
C PRO A 41 -5.94 7.78 20.98
N GLY A 42 -5.40 6.57 21.16
CA GLY A 42 -6.13 5.40 21.65
C GLY A 42 -6.89 4.59 20.59
N ASP A 43 -6.92 5.05 19.34
CA ASP A 43 -7.60 4.34 18.24
C ASP A 43 -6.89 3.02 17.86
N THR A 44 -7.64 2.16 17.18
CA THR A 44 -7.14 0.90 16.62
C THR A 44 -7.05 1.00 15.09
N LEU A 45 -5.83 0.84 14.58
CA LEU A 45 -5.50 0.84 13.15
C LEU A 45 -5.22 -0.58 12.66
N PHE A 46 -5.90 -0.99 11.57
CA PHE A 46 -5.51 -2.13 10.76
C PHE A 46 -4.84 -1.62 9.47
N ASP A 47 -3.55 -1.91 9.31
CA ASP A 47 -2.73 -1.54 8.14
C ASP A 47 -2.50 -2.77 7.27
N VAL A 48 -3.37 -2.98 6.29
CA VAL A 48 -3.36 -4.13 5.38
C VAL A 48 -2.57 -3.78 4.13
N GLY A 49 -1.51 -4.55 3.84
CA GLY A 49 -0.48 -4.15 2.90
C GLY A 49 0.43 -3.09 3.50
N ALA A 50 0.94 -3.36 4.70
CA ALA A 50 1.71 -2.37 5.45
C ALA A 50 3.08 -2.06 4.82
N ASN A 51 3.55 -2.88 3.88
CA ASN A 51 4.87 -2.76 3.29
C ASN A 51 5.94 -2.65 4.40
N ILE A 52 6.82 -1.67 4.37
CA ILE A 52 7.81 -1.45 5.43
C ILE A 52 7.24 -0.73 6.67
N GLY A 53 5.93 -0.44 6.72
CA GLY A 53 5.23 0.13 7.87
C GLY A 53 5.27 1.66 7.97
N LEU A 54 5.49 2.38 6.86
CA LEU A 54 5.57 3.85 6.90
C LEU A 54 4.24 4.50 7.30
N PHE A 55 3.09 3.95 6.86
CA PHE A 55 1.78 4.44 7.28
C PHE A 55 1.56 4.23 8.78
N SER A 56 1.87 3.04 9.27
CA SER A 56 1.80 2.73 10.70
C SER A 56 2.66 3.68 11.55
N LEU A 57 3.92 3.93 11.15
CA LEU A 57 4.83 4.85 11.84
C LEU A 57 4.31 6.29 11.79
N TRP A 58 3.88 6.75 10.62
CA TRP A 58 3.35 8.11 10.46
C TRP A 58 2.09 8.32 11.30
N SER A 59 1.12 7.39 11.27
CA SER A 59 -0.11 7.44 12.05
C SER A 59 0.16 7.45 13.56
N TYR A 60 1.14 6.66 14.03
CA TYR A 60 1.55 6.65 15.42
C TYR A 60 2.01 8.04 15.92
N GLU A 61 2.82 8.75 15.13
CA GLU A 61 3.23 10.12 15.49
C GLU A 61 2.06 11.10 15.43
N GLN A 62 1.16 10.99 14.45
CA GLN A 62 -0.02 11.85 14.37
C GLN A 62 -0.94 11.68 15.58
N CYS A 63 -1.06 10.47 16.11
CA CYS A 63 -1.84 10.14 17.31
C CYS A 63 -1.05 10.28 18.62
N GLN A 64 -0.06 11.17 18.68
CA GLN A 64 0.70 11.48 19.90
C GLN A 64 1.34 10.24 20.56
N ARG A 65 1.68 9.23 19.74
CA ARG A 65 2.26 7.93 20.14
C ARG A 65 1.32 7.05 20.97
N ASP A 66 0.02 7.24 20.80
CA ASP A 66 -1.01 6.43 21.44
C ASP A 66 -1.93 5.84 20.36
N LEU A 67 -1.59 4.65 19.88
CA LEU A 67 -2.31 3.93 18.82
C LEU A 67 -2.13 2.43 18.98
N ASN A 68 -3.18 1.64 18.73
CA ASN A 68 -3.11 0.19 18.67
C ASN A 68 -3.03 -0.26 17.21
N ILE A 69 -1.90 -0.82 16.76
CA ILE A 69 -1.65 -1.12 15.36
C ILE A 69 -1.60 -2.63 15.12
N TYR A 70 -2.32 -3.08 14.08
CA TYR A 70 -2.26 -4.42 13.50
C TYR A 70 -1.82 -4.29 12.05
N ALA A 71 -0.57 -4.65 11.73
CA ALA A 71 0.01 -4.45 10.42
C ALA A 71 0.31 -5.78 9.72
N PHE A 72 -0.10 -5.90 8.46
CA PHE A 72 -0.05 -7.14 7.69
C PHE A 72 0.80 -6.95 6.45
N GLU A 73 1.85 -7.79 6.31
CA GLU A 73 2.73 -7.82 5.14
C GLU A 73 3.09 -9.27 4.79
N PRO A 74 2.66 -9.78 3.63
CA PRO A 74 2.85 -11.18 3.27
C PRO A 74 4.27 -11.53 2.86
N ILE A 75 5.04 -10.61 2.29
CA ILE A 75 6.33 -10.91 1.68
C ILE A 75 7.44 -10.92 2.73
N PRO A 76 8.10 -12.05 3.00
CA PRO A 76 9.01 -12.19 4.14
C PRO A 76 10.14 -11.15 4.19
N VAL A 77 10.72 -10.80 3.04
CA VAL A 77 11.83 -9.81 2.98
C VAL A 77 11.34 -8.40 3.36
N ILE A 78 10.11 -8.03 2.96
CA ILE A 78 9.50 -6.74 3.32
C ILE A 78 9.05 -6.80 4.79
N PHE A 79 8.44 -7.91 5.21
CA PHE A 79 8.04 -8.14 6.59
C PHE A 79 9.20 -8.03 7.59
N ASP A 80 10.40 -8.47 7.23
CA ASP A 80 11.59 -8.31 8.09
C ASP A 80 11.90 -6.83 8.37
N VAL A 81 11.63 -5.94 7.42
CA VAL A 81 11.76 -4.49 7.61
C VAL A 81 10.62 -3.95 8.47
N LEU A 82 9.37 -4.33 8.15
CA LEU A 82 8.19 -3.98 8.96
C LEU A 82 8.41 -4.35 10.43
N LYS A 83 8.89 -5.56 10.69
CA LYS A 83 9.18 -6.03 12.04
C LYS A 83 10.25 -5.19 12.75
N ARG A 84 11.30 -4.76 12.03
CA ARG A 84 12.31 -3.85 12.59
C ARG A 84 11.75 -2.46 12.87
N ASN A 85 10.87 -1.97 12.01
CA ASN A 85 10.21 -0.69 12.19
C ASN A 85 9.26 -0.72 13.39
N ALA A 86 8.51 -1.82 13.56
CA ALA A 86 7.68 -2.02 14.75
C ALA A 86 8.49 -2.00 16.07
N GLN A 87 9.74 -2.50 16.05
CA GLN A 87 10.63 -2.48 17.22
C GLN A 87 11.12 -1.08 17.62
N LEU A 88 10.90 -0.07 16.77
CA LEU A 88 11.17 1.34 17.12
C LEU A 88 10.07 1.95 18.00
N LEU A 89 8.92 1.29 18.10
CA LEU A 89 7.77 1.68 18.90
C LEU A 89 7.74 0.90 20.22
N ASP A 90 6.85 1.32 21.14
CA ASP A 90 6.55 0.52 22.32
C ASP A 90 6.05 -0.88 21.88
N PRO A 91 6.55 -1.98 22.49
CA PRO A 91 6.18 -3.34 22.10
C PRO A 91 4.67 -3.66 22.16
N ALA A 92 3.90 -2.93 22.99
CA ALA A 92 2.46 -3.09 23.08
C ALA A 92 1.69 -2.41 21.92
N THR A 93 2.31 -1.46 21.24
CA THR A 93 1.66 -0.60 20.25
C THR A 93 1.37 -1.31 18.94
N MET A 94 2.34 -2.06 18.42
CA MET A 94 2.26 -2.59 17.05
C MET A 94 2.46 -4.11 17.00
N LYS A 95 1.42 -4.80 16.57
CA LYS A 95 1.46 -6.22 16.22
C LYS A 95 1.65 -6.37 14.72
N VAL A 96 2.67 -7.13 14.32
CA VAL A 96 3.00 -7.35 12.90
C VAL A 96 2.79 -8.82 12.51
N PHE A 97 2.22 -9.03 11.32
CA PHE A 97 1.81 -10.35 10.84
C PHE A 97 2.46 -10.64 9.49
N SER A 98 3.24 -11.75 9.43
CA SER A 98 3.82 -12.25 8.17
C SER A 98 2.77 -13.02 7.38
N CYS A 99 1.70 -12.36 6.98
CA CYS A 99 0.64 -12.90 6.13
C CYS A 99 -0.06 -11.78 5.38
N GLY A 100 -0.67 -12.11 4.25
CA GLY A 100 -1.66 -11.26 3.62
C GLY A 100 -3.05 -11.53 4.19
N LEU A 101 -4.03 -10.71 3.77
CA LEU A 101 -5.44 -10.94 4.09
C LEU A 101 -6.23 -11.24 2.81
N ALA A 102 -7.25 -12.10 2.94
CA ALA A 102 -8.05 -12.61 1.83
C ALA A 102 -9.43 -13.03 2.32
N GLN A 103 -10.31 -13.46 1.41
CA GLN A 103 -11.64 -13.98 1.73
C GLN A 103 -11.59 -15.23 2.63
N GLU A 104 -10.58 -16.08 2.46
CA GLU A 104 -10.40 -17.31 3.21
C GLU A 104 -8.92 -17.59 3.50
N PRO A 105 -8.60 -18.38 4.52
CA PRO A 105 -7.24 -18.83 4.76
C PRO A 105 -6.75 -19.72 3.61
N LYS A 106 -5.67 -19.32 2.96
CA LYS A 106 -5.05 -20.03 1.83
C LYS A 106 -3.56 -19.69 1.73
N THR A 107 -2.87 -20.32 0.81
CA THR A 107 -1.52 -19.95 0.44
C THR A 107 -1.54 -19.39 -0.99
N VAL A 108 -0.94 -18.23 -1.20
CA VAL A 108 -0.90 -17.54 -2.50
C VAL A 108 0.55 -17.31 -2.92
N ILE A 109 0.83 -17.44 -4.21
CA ILE A 109 2.12 -17.10 -4.79
C ILE A 109 2.13 -15.63 -5.15
N PHE A 110 2.97 -14.85 -4.45
CA PHE A 110 3.20 -13.43 -4.73
C PHE A 110 4.36 -13.24 -5.70
N GLY A 111 4.23 -12.25 -6.57
CA GLY A 111 5.34 -11.66 -7.30
C GLY A 111 6.01 -10.61 -6.44
N TYR A 112 7.19 -10.92 -5.91
CA TYR A 112 8.04 -9.95 -5.22
C TYR A 112 8.96 -9.25 -6.20
N TYR A 113 8.94 -7.93 -6.23
CA TYR A 113 9.78 -7.08 -7.05
C TYR A 113 10.91 -6.45 -6.21
N PRO A 114 12.12 -7.04 -6.16
CA PRO A 114 13.19 -6.58 -5.27
C PRO A 114 13.65 -5.14 -5.52
N ASN A 115 13.43 -4.63 -6.73
CA ASN A 115 13.85 -3.30 -7.15
C ASN A 115 12.69 -2.28 -7.22
N ALA A 116 11.47 -2.71 -6.85
CA ALA A 116 10.26 -1.90 -6.78
C ALA A 116 9.29 -2.58 -5.81
N THR A 117 9.58 -2.49 -4.49
CA THR A 117 8.88 -3.32 -3.48
C THR A 117 7.40 -3.01 -3.38
N ALA A 118 7.02 -1.76 -3.63
CA ALA A 118 5.63 -1.31 -3.67
C ALA A 118 4.79 -1.99 -4.78
N LEU A 119 5.41 -2.50 -5.86
CA LEU A 119 4.71 -3.20 -6.94
C LEU A 119 4.46 -4.69 -6.65
N SER A 120 4.78 -5.17 -5.45
CA SER A 120 4.69 -6.59 -5.12
C SER A 120 3.23 -7.00 -4.89
N THR A 121 2.75 -8.00 -5.64
CA THR A 121 1.33 -8.33 -5.78
C THR A 121 1.08 -9.83 -5.81
N ALA A 122 -0.15 -10.24 -5.46
CA ALA A 122 -0.65 -11.59 -5.68
C ALA A 122 -0.91 -11.92 -7.18
N TYR A 123 -0.82 -10.91 -8.05
CA TYR A 123 -1.03 -11.03 -9.49
C TYR A 123 0.25 -10.68 -10.28
N PRO A 124 1.28 -11.57 -10.32
CA PRO A 124 2.59 -11.26 -10.90
C PRO A 124 2.56 -10.81 -12.37
N ASP A 125 1.52 -11.21 -13.09
CA ASP A 125 1.33 -10.86 -14.50
C ASP A 125 0.66 -9.48 -14.72
N ALA A 126 0.11 -8.89 -13.68
CA ALA A 126 -0.63 -7.62 -13.75
C ALA A 126 0.20 -6.46 -14.32
N TRP A 127 1.50 -6.45 -14.06
CA TRP A 127 2.40 -5.40 -14.51
C TRP A 127 2.92 -5.55 -15.94
N LYS A 128 2.54 -6.62 -16.67
CA LYS A 128 2.97 -6.80 -18.07
C LYS A 128 2.49 -5.67 -18.95
N GLN A 129 1.22 -5.26 -18.81
CA GLN A 129 0.63 -4.15 -19.57
C GLN A 129 1.21 -2.81 -19.12
N THR A 130 1.28 -2.55 -17.80
CA THR A 130 1.85 -1.33 -17.24
C THR A 130 3.29 -1.12 -17.71
N ARG A 131 4.09 -2.19 -17.72
CA ARG A 131 5.46 -2.15 -18.26
C ARG A 131 5.50 -1.74 -19.72
N ALA A 132 4.57 -2.25 -20.54
CA ALA A 132 4.48 -1.90 -21.97
C ALA A 132 4.09 -0.41 -22.15
N ILE A 133 3.12 0.07 -21.37
CA ILE A 133 2.69 1.47 -21.37
C ILE A 133 3.84 2.40 -20.95
N ILE A 134 4.54 2.09 -19.86
CA ILE A 134 5.69 2.87 -19.40
C ILE A 134 6.79 2.90 -20.48
N GLN A 135 7.06 1.76 -21.11
CA GLN A 135 8.04 1.70 -22.20
C GLN A 135 7.61 2.57 -23.38
N GLN A 136 6.35 2.53 -23.78
CA GLN A 136 5.79 3.36 -24.84
C GLN A 136 5.82 4.84 -24.49
N ALA A 137 5.43 5.23 -23.26
CA ALA A 137 5.49 6.61 -22.78
C ALA A 137 6.92 7.15 -22.79
N ILE A 138 7.91 6.36 -22.39
CA ILE A 138 9.32 6.73 -22.44
C ILE A 138 9.80 6.89 -23.88
N ASP A 139 9.35 6.03 -24.77
CA ASP A 139 9.70 6.10 -26.18
C ASP A 139 9.04 7.32 -26.88
N THR A 140 7.82 7.71 -26.46
CA THR A 140 7.08 8.90 -26.96
C THR A 140 7.53 10.21 -26.28
N ALA A 141 7.91 10.22 -25.03
CA ALA A 141 8.44 11.40 -24.32
C ALA A 141 9.75 11.95 -24.93
N ARG A 142 10.19 11.35 -26.02
CA ARG A 142 11.27 11.88 -26.87
C ARG A 142 10.97 13.26 -27.46
N SER A 143 9.71 13.70 -27.48
CA SER A 143 9.27 14.83 -28.32
C SER A 143 8.97 16.14 -27.56
N ASN A 144 8.55 16.11 -26.28
CA ASN A 144 8.19 17.36 -25.57
C ASN A 144 8.62 17.35 -24.10
N PRO A 145 9.45 18.32 -23.67
CA PRO A 145 9.78 18.51 -22.25
C PRO A 145 8.62 19.16 -21.49
N SER A 146 8.20 18.57 -20.34
CA SER A 146 7.37 19.26 -19.36
C SER A 146 8.23 19.71 -18.16
N ASP A 147 7.89 20.85 -17.56
CA ASP A 147 8.62 21.41 -16.41
C ASP A 147 8.48 20.55 -15.14
N ASP A 148 7.47 19.68 -15.08
CA ASP A 148 7.16 18.81 -13.96
C ASP A 148 7.85 17.42 -14.01
N GLU A 149 8.85 17.26 -14.88
CA GLU A 149 9.53 15.97 -15.01
C GLU A 149 10.38 15.61 -13.77
N PRO A 150 10.32 14.33 -13.31
CA PRO A 150 11.18 13.82 -12.26
C PRO A 150 12.67 14.05 -12.55
N SER A 151 13.43 14.36 -11.52
CA SER A 151 14.87 14.70 -11.62
C SER A 151 15.72 13.63 -12.33
N TYR A 152 15.33 12.37 -12.25
CA TYR A 152 16.02 11.26 -12.92
C TYR A 152 15.79 11.26 -14.43
N ILE A 153 14.60 11.64 -14.92
CA ILE A 153 14.31 11.79 -16.35
C ILE A 153 15.13 12.96 -16.92
N ARG A 154 15.20 14.07 -16.17
CA ARG A 154 16.03 15.22 -16.50
C ARG A 154 17.52 14.88 -16.60
N ARG A 155 18.03 13.97 -15.73
CA ARG A 155 19.40 13.44 -15.82
C ARG A 155 19.60 12.54 -17.04
N LEU A 156 18.61 11.68 -17.36
CA LEU A 156 18.66 10.81 -18.54
C LEU A 156 18.73 11.62 -19.86
N ARG A 157 18.08 12.80 -19.91
CA ARG A 157 18.14 13.70 -21.09
C ARG A 157 19.53 14.26 -21.36
N ARG A 158 20.40 14.37 -20.35
CA ARG A 158 21.78 14.80 -20.54
C ARG A 158 22.68 13.75 -21.20
N LEU A 159 22.19 12.52 -21.33
CA LEU A 159 22.92 11.44 -21.99
C LEU A 159 22.69 11.48 -23.52
N PRO A 160 23.66 10.97 -24.31
CA PRO A 160 23.51 10.88 -25.77
C PRO A 160 22.24 10.11 -26.16
N PRO A 161 21.47 10.58 -27.18
CA PRO A 161 20.19 9.97 -27.58
C PRO A 161 20.28 8.47 -27.90
N VAL A 162 21.43 8.01 -28.39
CA VAL A 162 21.68 6.60 -28.76
C VAL A 162 21.74 5.68 -27.55
N ILE A 163 22.23 6.18 -26.40
CA ILE A 163 22.44 5.38 -25.17
C ILE A 163 21.18 5.37 -24.28
N ARG A 164 20.34 6.40 -24.34
CA ARG A 164 19.15 6.56 -23.50
C ARG A 164 18.20 5.37 -23.55
N PRO A 165 17.75 4.87 -24.72
CA PRO A 165 16.83 3.75 -24.79
C PRO A 165 17.38 2.49 -24.13
N PHE A 166 18.67 2.24 -24.29
CA PHE A 166 19.32 1.09 -23.68
C PHE A 166 19.33 1.17 -22.15
N LEU A 167 19.70 2.33 -21.60
CA LEU A 167 19.74 2.55 -20.14
C LEU A 167 18.33 2.51 -19.52
N ILE A 168 17.35 3.11 -20.19
CA ILE A 168 15.95 3.08 -19.74
C ILE A 168 15.43 1.64 -19.75
N ARG A 169 15.63 0.93 -20.85
CA ARG A 169 15.23 -0.48 -20.97
C ARG A 169 15.92 -1.36 -19.93
N HIS A 170 17.19 -1.11 -19.67
CA HIS A 170 17.95 -1.83 -18.65
C HIS A 170 17.37 -1.57 -17.23
N LYS A 171 17.10 -0.31 -16.88
CA LYS A 171 16.48 0.06 -15.59
C LYS A 171 15.09 -0.51 -15.44
N LEU A 172 14.25 -0.44 -16.47
CA LEU A 172 12.92 -1.06 -16.47
C LEU A 172 13.02 -2.58 -16.28
N ASN A 173 13.92 -3.24 -17.01
CA ASN A 173 14.14 -4.67 -16.84
C ASN A 173 14.59 -5.03 -15.41
N GLN A 174 15.38 -4.18 -14.78
CA GLN A 174 15.75 -4.38 -13.37
C GLN A 174 14.58 -4.13 -12.43
N ALA A 175 13.82 -3.05 -12.61
CA ALA A 175 12.66 -2.72 -11.76
C ALA A 175 11.61 -3.85 -11.77
N PHE A 176 11.35 -4.41 -12.95
CA PHE A 176 10.37 -5.48 -13.14
C PHE A 176 10.95 -6.91 -13.00
N GLN A 177 12.13 -7.07 -12.41
CA GLN A 177 12.58 -8.40 -11.99
C GLN A 177 11.65 -8.93 -10.89
N VAL A 178 11.07 -10.10 -11.12
CA VAL A 178 10.13 -10.72 -10.19
C VAL A 178 10.73 -12.00 -9.58
N LYS A 179 10.47 -12.21 -8.30
CA LYS A 179 10.70 -13.47 -7.59
C LYS A 179 9.36 -13.98 -7.07
N LEU A 180 9.07 -15.24 -7.31
CA LEU A 180 7.86 -15.85 -6.79
C LEU A 180 8.08 -16.30 -5.33
N VAL A 181 7.15 -15.90 -4.45
CA VAL A 181 7.22 -16.18 -3.03
C VAL A 181 5.87 -16.71 -2.56
N SER A 182 5.88 -17.83 -1.84
CA SER A 182 4.68 -18.42 -1.25
C SER A 182 4.36 -17.73 0.07
N CYS A 183 3.16 -17.15 0.20
CA CYS A 183 2.75 -16.36 1.35
C CYS A 183 1.44 -16.91 1.93
N PRO A 184 1.33 -17.04 3.27
CA PRO A 184 0.08 -17.42 3.92
C PRO A 184 -0.90 -16.25 3.89
N MET A 185 -2.19 -16.58 3.72
CA MET A 185 -3.29 -15.64 3.79
C MET A 185 -4.20 -15.98 4.96
N ARG A 186 -4.75 -14.96 5.60
CA ARG A 186 -5.74 -15.05 6.68
C ARG A 186 -6.95 -14.19 6.35
N THR A 187 -7.97 -14.17 7.21
CA THR A 187 -9.10 -13.25 7.07
C THR A 187 -9.05 -12.17 8.16
N ILE A 188 -9.66 -11.01 7.90
CA ILE A 188 -9.83 -9.96 8.92
C ILE A 188 -10.56 -10.54 10.14
N SER A 189 -11.63 -11.31 9.92
CA SER A 189 -12.40 -11.93 11.01
C SER A 189 -11.61 -12.96 11.83
N ASN A 190 -10.64 -13.66 11.23
CA ASN A 190 -9.74 -14.52 12.01
C ASN A 190 -8.90 -13.70 13.00
N ILE A 191 -8.37 -12.56 12.56
CA ILE A 191 -7.57 -11.66 13.41
C ILE A 191 -8.44 -11.06 14.51
N ILE A 192 -9.63 -10.56 14.16
CA ILE A 192 -10.59 -10.02 15.13
C ILE A 192 -10.89 -11.03 16.24
N ARG A 193 -11.13 -12.28 15.87
CA ARG A 193 -11.46 -13.36 16.83
C ARG A 193 -10.27 -13.76 17.70
N GLU A 194 -9.11 -13.94 17.08
CA GLU A 194 -7.89 -14.40 17.79
C GLU A 194 -7.39 -13.36 18.80
N TYR A 195 -7.44 -12.07 18.43
CA TYR A 195 -6.95 -10.96 19.26
C TYR A 195 -8.07 -10.25 20.03
N GLN A 196 -9.32 -10.78 19.95
CA GLN A 196 -10.49 -10.24 20.64
C GLN A 196 -10.70 -8.73 20.35
N VAL A 197 -10.46 -8.31 19.10
CA VAL A 197 -10.59 -6.92 18.67
C VAL A 197 -12.04 -6.49 18.77
N GLN A 198 -12.29 -5.45 19.57
CA GLN A 198 -13.65 -4.93 19.80
C GLN A 198 -14.01 -3.84 18.80
N ARG A 199 -13.04 -3.05 18.34
CA ARG A 199 -13.22 -1.93 17.43
C ARG A 199 -12.01 -1.76 16.53
N ILE A 200 -12.26 -1.39 15.29
CA ILE A 200 -11.27 -0.94 14.31
C ILE A 200 -11.67 0.48 13.91
N ASP A 201 -10.90 1.47 14.36
CA ASP A 201 -11.20 2.86 14.08
C ASP A 201 -10.85 3.24 12.65
N LEU A 202 -9.74 2.68 12.14
CA LEU A 202 -9.39 2.78 10.72
C LEU A 202 -8.89 1.43 10.19
N LEU A 203 -9.51 0.97 9.10
CA LEU A 203 -9.02 -0.12 8.27
C LEU A 203 -8.46 0.48 6.97
N LYS A 204 -7.12 0.48 6.82
CA LYS A 204 -6.46 0.80 5.54
C LYS A 204 -6.23 -0.49 4.77
N ILE A 205 -6.58 -0.49 3.48
CA ILE A 205 -6.33 -1.59 2.55
C ILE A 205 -5.63 -1.04 1.31
N ASP A 206 -4.43 -1.55 1.06
CA ASP A 206 -3.63 -1.26 -0.12
C ASP A 206 -2.79 -2.51 -0.41
N VAL A 207 -3.29 -3.37 -1.28
CA VAL A 207 -2.81 -4.75 -1.47
C VAL A 207 -2.64 -5.14 -2.94
N GLU A 208 -2.54 -4.13 -3.80
CA GLU A 208 -2.17 -4.32 -5.20
C GLU A 208 -3.07 -5.35 -5.91
N ARG A 209 -4.36 -4.97 -6.11
CA ARG A 209 -5.43 -5.67 -6.84
C ARG A 209 -6.19 -6.75 -6.06
N SER A 210 -5.91 -6.95 -4.76
CA SER A 210 -6.62 -7.94 -3.93
C SER A 210 -7.62 -7.31 -2.95
N GLU A 211 -7.95 -6.03 -3.08
CA GLU A 211 -8.71 -5.24 -2.12
C GLU A 211 -10.09 -5.86 -1.84
N PHE A 212 -10.79 -6.29 -2.90
CA PHE A 212 -12.12 -6.89 -2.77
C PHE A 212 -12.06 -8.28 -2.09
N ASP A 213 -11.02 -9.08 -2.37
CA ASP A 213 -10.81 -10.39 -1.71
C ASP A 213 -10.58 -10.21 -0.20
N VAL A 214 -9.88 -9.14 0.21
CA VAL A 214 -9.71 -8.76 1.63
C VAL A 214 -11.06 -8.41 2.27
N LEU A 215 -11.88 -7.59 1.61
CA LEU A 215 -13.20 -7.17 2.13
C LEU A 215 -14.14 -8.37 2.30
N LEU A 216 -14.13 -9.33 1.38
CA LEU A 216 -14.92 -10.55 1.47
C LEU A 216 -14.49 -11.46 2.63
N GLY A 217 -13.31 -11.26 3.20
CA GLY A 217 -12.82 -11.92 4.41
C GLY A 217 -13.35 -11.34 5.72
N ILE A 218 -14.24 -10.34 5.66
CA ILE A 218 -14.92 -9.79 6.82
C ILE A 218 -16.27 -10.50 6.96
N GLU A 219 -16.43 -11.29 8.01
CA GLU A 219 -17.71 -11.96 8.32
C GLU A 219 -18.79 -10.92 8.67
N PRO A 220 -20.10 -11.18 8.34
CA PRO A 220 -21.17 -10.21 8.54
C PRO A 220 -21.25 -9.60 9.94
N GLN A 221 -20.97 -10.40 10.97
CA GLN A 221 -21.00 -9.97 12.36
C GLN A 221 -19.81 -9.09 12.77
N ASP A 222 -18.77 -8.95 11.97
CA ASP A 222 -17.60 -8.15 12.31
C ASP A 222 -17.60 -6.75 11.66
N TRP A 223 -18.43 -6.55 10.62
CA TRP A 223 -18.50 -5.27 9.93
C TRP A 223 -18.86 -4.10 10.85
N HIS A 224 -19.72 -4.31 11.86
CA HIS A 224 -20.10 -3.26 12.79
C HIS A 224 -18.94 -2.74 13.66
N LYS A 225 -17.86 -3.52 13.78
CA LYS A 225 -16.65 -3.13 14.52
C LYS A 225 -15.80 -2.12 13.78
N ILE A 226 -16.00 -1.97 12.46
CA ILE A 226 -15.20 -1.09 11.61
C ILE A 226 -15.89 0.24 11.48
N LYS A 227 -15.20 1.31 11.91
CA LYS A 227 -15.72 2.68 11.92
C LYS A 227 -15.46 3.40 10.61
N GLN A 228 -14.23 3.30 10.10
CA GLN A 228 -13.78 3.98 8.90
C GLN A 228 -12.88 3.07 8.06
N MET A 229 -12.82 3.31 6.77
CA MET A 229 -11.93 2.63 5.83
C MET A 229 -11.31 3.61 4.85
N VAL A 230 -10.08 3.35 4.46
CA VAL A 230 -9.46 3.85 3.24
C VAL A 230 -8.92 2.69 2.44
N ILE A 231 -9.29 2.64 1.16
CA ILE A 231 -8.97 1.52 0.28
C ILE A 231 -8.40 2.08 -1.01
N GLU A 232 -7.17 1.71 -1.36
CA GLU A 232 -6.64 1.94 -2.70
C GLU A 232 -7.19 0.84 -3.62
N VAL A 233 -7.99 1.21 -4.61
CA VAL A 233 -8.72 0.28 -5.47
C VAL A 233 -8.21 0.37 -6.90
N HIS A 234 -7.76 -0.76 -7.43
CA HIS A 234 -7.49 -0.93 -8.86
C HIS A 234 -8.83 -1.23 -9.58
N ASN A 235 -9.31 -0.27 -10.38
CA ASN A 235 -10.67 -0.30 -10.95
C ASN A 235 -10.79 -1.24 -12.17
N GLU A 236 -10.24 -2.42 -12.08
CA GLU A 236 -10.52 -3.49 -13.04
C GLU A 236 -11.94 -4.01 -12.84
N GLU A 237 -12.65 -4.30 -13.94
CA GLU A 237 -14.01 -4.87 -13.92
C GLU A 237 -15.01 -4.10 -13.02
N GLN A 238 -14.95 -2.76 -13.03
CA GLN A 238 -15.81 -1.92 -12.18
C GLN A 238 -15.66 -2.19 -10.67
N ARG A 239 -14.44 -2.45 -10.23
CA ARG A 239 -14.13 -2.81 -8.84
C ARG A 239 -14.54 -1.74 -7.84
N VAL A 240 -14.39 -0.47 -8.20
CA VAL A 240 -14.84 0.66 -7.35
C VAL A 240 -16.33 0.56 -7.05
N ASP A 241 -17.18 0.22 -8.02
CA ASP A 241 -18.63 0.08 -7.82
C ASP A 241 -18.94 -1.13 -6.93
N GLN A 242 -18.24 -2.24 -7.10
CA GLN A 242 -18.41 -3.43 -6.26
C GLN A 242 -18.02 -3.15 -4.81
N VAL A 243 -16.87 -2.48 -4.59
CA VAL A 243 -16.40 -2.08 -3.27
C VAL A 243 -17.40 -1.14 -2.61
N THR A 244 -17.82 -0.07 -3.29
CA THR A 244 -18.75 0.91 -2.71
C THR A 244 -20.13 0.34 -2.41
N ALA A 245 -20.62 -0.58 -3.25
CA ALA A 245 -21.88 -1.30 -2.99
C ALA A 245 -21.77 -2.14 -1.70
N LEU A 246 -20.67 -2.87 -1.55
CA LEU A 246 -20.42 -3.69 -0.35
C LEU A 246 -20.31 -2.81 0.91
N LEU A 247 -19.58 -1.70 0.86
CA LEU A 247 -19.43 -0.77 1.98
C LEU A 247 -20.79 -0.21 2.43
N ARG A 248 -21.63 0.23 1.47
CA ARG A 248 -22.99 0.72 1.77
C ARG A 248 -23.87 -0.36 2.39
N GLN A 249 -23.80 -1.60 1.89
CA GLN A 249 -24.54 -2.74 2.44
C GLN A 249 -24.27 -2.93 3.94
N TYR A 250 -23.06 -2.66 4.39
CA TYR A 250 -22.64 -2.82 5.79
C TYR A 250 -22.60 -1.50 6.57
N GLY A 251 -23.20 -0.43 6.04
CA GLY A 251 -23.46 0.81 6.75
C GLY A 251 -22.31 1.82 6.76
N LEU A 252 -21.27 1.64 5.94
CA LEU A 252 -20.28 2.68 5.64
C LEU A 252 -20.83 3.49 4.44
N SER A 253 -21.67 4.48 4.74
CA SER A 253 -22.47 5.19 3.73
C SER A 253 -21.89 6.53 3.29
N GLU A 254 -21.07 7.17 4.11
CA GLU A 254 -20.35 8.39 3.76
C GLU A 254 -19.11 7.98 2.95
N ILE A 255 -19.23 8.06 1.62
CA ILE A 255 -18.19 7.55 0.71
C ILE A 255 -17.71 8.68 -0.18
N THR A 256 -16.39 8.93 -0.20
CA THR A 256 -15.70 9.78 -1.15
C THR A 256 -14.74 8.93 -1.98
N ILE A 257 -14.71 9.18 -3.30
CA ILE A 257 -13.85 8.48 -4.24
C ILE A 257 -12.98 9.53 -4.91
N GLU A 258 -11.67 9.35 -4.86
CA GLU A 258 -10.72 10.21 -5.54
C GLU A 258 -9.76 9.37 -6.37
N GLN A 259 -9.45 9.85 -7.56
CA GLN A 259 -8.36 9.27 -8.33
C GLN A 259 -7.02 9.65 -7.69
N GLU A 260 -6.11 8.70 -7.56
CA GLU A 260 -4.78 8.96 -6.99
C GLU A 260 -4.07 10.09 -7.75
N PRO A 261 -3.72 11.22 -7.10
CA PRO A 261 -3.17 12.39 -7.78
C PRO A 261 -1.87 12.12 -8.54
N SER A 262 -1.09 11.15 -8.07
CA SER A 262 0.17 10.74 -8.70
C SER A 262 -0.04 9.91 -9.97
N PHE A 263 -1.28 9.42 -10.21
CA PHE A 263 -1.65 8.50 -11.27
C PHE A 263 -2.91 8.95 -12.02
N LYS A 264 -3.00 10.24 -12.37
CA LYS A 264 -4.19 10.88 -13.00
C LYS A 264 -4.75 10.19 -14.25
N ASP A 265 -3.95 9.35 -14.90
CA ASP A 265 -4.36 8.58 -16.09
C ASP A 265 -4.37 7.07 -15.84
N SER A 266 -4.35 6.65 -14.55
CA SER A 266 -4.41 5.24 -14.16
C SER A 266 -5.80 4.84 -13.68
N ASP A 267 -6.04 3.54 -13.57
CA ASP A 267 -7.25 2.97 -13.01
C ASP A 267 -7.17 2.80 -11.48
N ILE A 268 -6.39 3.66 -10.77
CA ILE A 268 -6.20 3.58 -9.32
C ILE A 268 -7.00 4.69 -8.64
N PHE A 269 -7.83 4.29 -7.66
CA PHE A 269 -8.71 5.19 -6.91
C PHE A 269 -8.60 4.94 -5.42
N ASN A 270 -8.57 6.00 -4.64
CA ASN A 270 -8.74 5.95 -3.19
C ASN A 270 -10.23 6.06 -2.83
N VAL A 271 -10.75 5.07 -2.15
CA VAL A 271 -12.11 5.03 -1.60
C VAL A 271 -12.03 5.28 -0.10
N TYR A 272 -12.56 6.41 0.35
CA TYR A 272 -12.69 6.79 1.75
C TYR A 272 -14.10 6.52 2.18
N ALA A 273 -14.30 5.79 3.26
CA ALA A 273 -15.63 5.42 3.72
C ALA A 273 -15.74 5.51 5.25
N SER A 274 -16.85 6.06 5.74
CA SER A 274 -17.16 6.10 7.16
C SER A 274 -18.63 5.81 7.43
N ARG A 275 -18.93 5.48 8.69
CA ARG A 275 -20.30 5.38 9.17
C ARG A 275 -20.86 6.77 9.40
N LYS A 276 -22.14 6.94 9.10
CA LYS A 276 -22.88 8.14 9.50
C LYS A 276 -23.08 8.12 11.02
N PHE A 277 -22.66 9.18 11.70
CA PHE A 277 -22.89 9.37 13.13
C PHE A 277 -24.21 10.04 13.39
#